data_50afbead9e2eb20850782d105fbe5cc2
#
_entry.id   50afbead9e2eb20850782d105fbe5cc2
#
_cell.length_a   1.000
_cell.length_b   1.000
_cell.length_c   1.000
_cell.angle_alpha   90.00
_cell.angle_beta   90.00
_cell.angle_gamma   90.00
#
_symmetry.space_group_name_H-M   'P 1'
#
loop_
_entity.id
_entity.type
_entity.pdbx_description
1 polymer ?
#
loop_
_entity_poly.entity_id
_entity_poly.type
_entity_poly.pdbx_seq_one_letter_code
_entity_poly.pdbx_strand_id
1 'polypeptide(L)'
;FKINHQLTGISFQEKKNNLIQNNELGYYRHQFDPSLYLIEQTDHNLDQAFEQLYNSSNLIIKGNLQSQKQETDLVLSTIQVNQIYKGTLSNEKIIIDEFYCLDDYAVEGMNSIAIMDPHYGSIQNNKEYIFFLKELYPNHYTYVDLLYTKFPIDEIQIGNYQILNEMHTFDAKTFFNSDILRPLDYERLFSKQPITNDYIQSYLDMNNLVKQKIAG
;
A
#
# COMPACT_ATOMS: atom_id res chain seq x y z
N PHE A 1 7.70 -22.06 -24.74
CA PHE A 1 7.47 -22.46 -23.35
C PHE A 1 6.02 -22.13 -23.02
N LYS A 2 5.15 -23.15 -22.92
CA LYS A 2 3.81 -23.01 -22.37
C LYS A 2 3.92 -23.04 -20.87
N ILE A 3 3.74 -21.88 -20.22
CA ILE A 3 3.57 -21.82 -18.78
C ILE A 3 2.17 -22.32 -18.50
N ASN A 4 2.07 -23.47 -17.86
CA ASN A 4 0.80 -24.03 -17.41
C ASN A 4 0.29 -23.19 -16.22
N HIS A 5 -0.62 -22.27 -16.48
CA HIS A 5 -1.42 -21.62 -15.46
C HIS A 5 -2.45 -22.63 -14.90
N GLN A 6 -2.01 -23.50 -14.04
CA GLN A 6 -2.89 -24.35 -13.20
C GLN A 6 -2.77 -23.98 -11.74
N LEU A 7 -3.19 -22.75 -11.38
CA LEU A 7 -3.65 -22.44 -10.03
C LEU A 7 -5.13 -22.06 -10.08
N THR A 8 -5.90 -22.94 -10.68
CA THR A 8 -7.36 -22.85 -10.74
C THR A 8 -7.93 -23.44 -9.46
N GLY A 9 -8.48 -22.60 -8.59
CA GLY A 9 -9.40 -23.04 -7.54
C GLY A 9 -9.15 -22.51 -6.11
N ILE A 10 -7.98 -21.94 -5.82
CA ILE A 10 -7.72 -21.38 -4.48
C ILE A 10 -8.11 -19.91 -4.46
N SER A 11 -8.98 -19.51 -3.54
CA SER A 11 -9.39 -18.10 -3.39
C SER A 11 -8.22 -17.22 -2.95
N PHE A 12 -8.30 -15.92 -3.24
CA PHE A 12 -7.32 -14.94 -2.75
C PHE A 12 -7.11 -15.04 -1.24
N GLN A 13 -8.19 -15.21 -0.48
CA GLN A 13 -8.12 -15.33 0.98
C GLN A 13 -7.38 -16.58 1.44
N GLU A 14 -7.54 -17.72 0.75
CA GLU A 14 -6.80 -18.94 1.04
C GLU A 14 -5.31 -18.78 0.72
N LYS A 15 -4.97 -18.17 -0.42
CA LYS A 15 -3.57 -17.83 -0.75
C LYS A 15 -2.94 -16.96 0.33
N LYS A 16 -3.61 -15.87 0.71
CA LYS A 16 -3.18 -14.98 1.79
C LYS A 16 -2.95 -15.72 3.10
N ASN A 17 -3.89 -16.57 3.51
CA ASN A 17 -3.78 -17.36 4.73
C ASN A 17 -2.60 -18.34 4.68
N ASN A 18 -2.39 -19.01 3.56
CA ASN A 18 -1.26 -19.92 3.36
C ASN A 18 0.09 -19.18 3.46
N LEU A 19 0.22 -17.99 2.84
CA LEU A 19 1.41 -17.17 2.94
C LEU A 19 1.73 -16.80 4.40
N ILE A 20 0.72 -16.39 5.16
CA ILE A 20 0.87 -16.03 6.59
C ILE A 20 1.23 -17.25 7.44
N GLN A 21 0.55 -18.40 7.24
CA GLN A 21 0.76 -19.61 8.04
C GLN A 21 2.13 -20.25 7.80
N ASN A 22 2.58 -20.25 6.55
CA ASN A 22 3.86 -20.81 6.16
C ASN A 22 5.02 -19.85 6.39
N ASN A 23 4.74 -18.62 6.83
CA ASN A 23 5.72 -17.54 7.00
C ASN A 23 6.52 -17.28 5.72
N GLU A 24 5.84 -17.30 4.57
CA GLU A 24 6.46 -17.10 3.27
C GLU A 24 6.94 -15.65 3.12
N LEU A 25 7.92 -15.44 2.23
CA LEU A 25 8.58 -14.15 2.06
C LEU A 25 7.91 -13.33 0.96
N GLY A 26 7.82 -12.04 1.21
CA GLY A 26 7.54 -11.05 0.18
C GLY A 26 8.82 -10.43 -0.35
N TYR A 27 8.77 -9.83 -1.52
CA TYR A 27 9.88 -9.09 -2.12
C TYR A 27 9.40 -7.81 -2.80
N TYR A 28 10.32 -6.85 -2.89
CA TYR A 28 10.12 -5.61 -3.63
C TYR A 28 10.56 -5.79 -5.08
N ARG A 29 9.69 -5.43 -6.02
CA ARG A 29 9.83 -5.78 -7.44
C ARG A 29 10.53 -4.71 -8.29
N HIS A 30 10.54 -3.46 -7.86
CA HIS A 30 10.98 -2.33 -8.68
C HIS A 30 12.09 -1.53 -8.01
N GLN A 31 12.86 -0.81 -8.82
CA GLN A 31 13.82 0.14 -8.31
C GLN A 31 13.05 1.33 -7.69
N PHE A 32 13.25 1.54 -6.40
CA PHE A 32 12.62 2.62 -5.66
C PHE A 32 13.14 3.98 -6.16
N ASP A 33 12.23 4.90 -6.46
CA ASP A 33 12.53 6.27 -6.82
C ASP A 33 11.79 7.21 -5.86
N PRO A 34 12.47 7.74 -4.84
CA PRO A 34 11.87 8.63 -3.86
C PRO A 34 11.34 9.95 -4.47
N SER A 35 11.85 10.38 -5.63
CA SER A 35 11.35 11.59 -6.30
C SER A 35 9.88 11.52 -6.71
N LEU A 36 9.29 10.31 -6.68
CA LEU A 36 7.86 10.10 -6.92
C LEU A 36 6.98 10.45 -5.72
N TYR A 37 7.57 10.59 -4.52
CA TYR A 37 6.79 10.97 -3.33
C TYR A 37 6.48 12.47 -3.32
N LEU A 38 5.25 12.82 -2.95
CA LEU A 38 4.85 14.22 -2.82
C LEU A 38 5.71 14.99 -1.82
N ILE A 39 6.17 14.35 -0.74
CA ILE A 39 7.02 15.02 0.24
C ILE A 39 8.38 15.43 -0.35
N GLU A 40 8.95 14.65 -1.24
CA GLU A 40 10.17 15.02 -1.98
C GLU A 40 9.90 16.14 -2.98
N GLN A 41 8.77 16.06 -3.68
CA GLN A 41 8.36 17.09 -4.65
C GLN A 41 8.06 18.46 -4.02
N THR A 42 7.86 18.49 -2.71
CA THR A 42 7.55 19.69 -1.93
C THR A 42 8.68 20.10 -0.98
N ASP A 43 9.92 19.67 -1.25
CA ASP A 43 11.09 19.96 -0.41
C ASP A 43 10.83 19.69 1.09
N HIS A 44 10.20 18.55 1.40
CA HIS A 44 9.78 18.13 2.74
C HIS A 44 8.80 19.08 3.45
N ASN A 45 8.08 19.92 2.69
CA ASN A 45 7.03 20.76 3.24
C ASN A 45 5.71 20.00 3.34
N LEU A 46 5.35 19.59 4.56
CA LEU A 46 4.19 18.75 4.83
C LEU A 46 2.85 19.41 4.44
N ASP A 47 2.69 20.72 4.70
CA ASP A 47 1.46 21.43 4.33
C ASP A 47 1.29 21.52 2.82
N GLN A 48 2.37 21.76 2.07
CA GLN A 48 2.33 21.75 0.61
C GLN A 48 2.06 20.33 0.06
N ALA A 49 2.66 19.31 0.65
CA ALA A 49 2.39 17.92 0.28
C ALA A 49 0.90 17.57 0.51
N PHE A 50 0.33 17.99 1.65
CA PHE A 50 -1.09 17.81 1.93
C PHE A 50 -1.98 18.54 0.91
N GLU A 51 -1.69 19.81 0.59
CA GLU A 51 -2.47 20.56 -0.39
C GLU A 51 -2.41 19.92 -1.79
N GLN A 52 -1.24 19.42 -2.20
CA GLN A 52 -1.11 18.68 -3.47
C GLN A 52 -1.88 17.36 -3.43
N LEU A 53 -1.77 16.59 -2.35
CA LEU A 53 -2.51 15.35 -2.14
C LEU A 53 -4.02 15.60 -2.21
N TYR A 54 -4.51 16.63 -1.50
CA TYR A 54 -5.92 17.02 -1.49
C TYR A 54 -6.40 17.45 -2.89
N ASN A 55 -5.65 18.34 -3.56
CA ASN A 55 -6.05 18.91 -4.85
C ASN A 55 -6.02 17.86 -5.97
N SER A 56 -5.05 16.95 -5.96
CA SER A 56 -4.90 15.89 -6.96
C SER A 56 -5.89 14.73 -6.79
N SER A 57 -6.57 14.65 -5.64
CA SER A 57 -7.59 13.63 -5.40
C SER A 57 -8.91 13.98 -6.07
N ASN A 58 -9.49 13.05 -6.83
CA ASN A 58 -10.87 13.16 -7.32
C ASN A 58 -11.88 12.79 -6.23
N LEU A 59 -11.46 11.91 -5.33
CA LEU A 59 -12.29 11.36 -4.27
C LEU A 59 -11.48 11.27 -2.97
N ILE A 60 -12.06 11.76 -1.87
CA ILE A 60 -11.52 11.54 -0.52
C ILE A 60 -12.64 10.94 0.30
N ILE A 61 -12.40 9.75 0.84
CA ILE A 61 -13.39 8.99 1.59
C ILE A 61 -12.82 8.45 2.89
N LYS A 62 -13.73 8.12 3.80
CA LYS A 62 -13.49 7.19 4.89
C LYS A 62 -14.21 5.88 4.57
N GLY A 63 -13.50 4.76 4.74
CA GLY A 63 -14.06 3.45 4.44
C GLY A 63 -13.24 2.31 5.01
N ASN A 64 -13.78 1.11 4.86
CA ASN A 64 -13.18 -0.12 5.33
C ASN A 64 -13.22 -1.23 4.27
N LEU A 65 -12.27 -2.13 4.36
CA LEU A 65 -12.14 -3.26 3.46
C LEU A 65 -13.33 -4.23 3.59
N GLN A 66 -13.92 -4.59 2.47
CA GLN A 66 -14.97 -5.62 2.38
C GLN A 66 -14.44 -6.92 1.81
N SER A 67 -13.68 -6.85 0.74
CA SER A 67 -13.12 -8.03 0.07
C SER A 67 -11.89 -7.64 -0.75
N GLN A 68 -11.07 -8.63 -1.03
CA GLN A 68 -9.93 -8.51 -1.92
C GLN A 68 -9.96 -9.65 -2.94
N LYS A 69 -9.55 -9.37 -4.15
CA LYS A 69 -9.31 -10.37 -5.19
C LYS A 69 -8.08 -9.97 -6.00
N GLN A 70 -7.44 -10.92 -6.62
CA GLN A 70 -6.38 -10.64 -7.58
C GLN A 70 -6.89 -10.80 -8.99
N GLU A 71 -6.62 -9.81 -9.82
CA GLU A 71 -6.82 -9.87 -11.26
C GLU A 71 -5.48 -9.59 -11.95
N THR A 72 -4.97 -10.58 -12.69
CA THR A 72 -3.64 -10.53 -13.31
C THR A 72 -2.54 -10.20 -12.29
N ASP A 73 -1.92 -9.05 -12.39
CA ASP A 73 -0.74 -8.62 -11.60
C ASP A 73 -1.09 -7.61 -10.50
N LEU A 74 -2.37 -7.42 -10.18
CA LEU A 74 -2.82 -6.46 -9.17
C LEU A 74 -3.86 -7.09 -8.23
N VAL A 75 -3.82 -6.67 -6.99
CA VAL A 75 -4.88 -6.93 -6.02
C VAL A 75 -5.89 -5.80 -6.10
N LEU A 76 -7.16 -6.16 -6.23
CA LEU A 76 -8.29 -5.25 -6.22
C LEU A 76 -8.98 -5.34 -4.87
N SER A 77 -9.06 -4.21 -4.17
CA SER A 77 -9.72 -4.08 -2.88
C SER A 77 -11.07 -3.39 -3.02
N THR A 78 -12.14 -4.09 -2.64
CA THR A 78 -13.48 -3.48 -2.54
C THR A 78 -13.61 -2.80 -1.19
N ILE A 79 -13.87 -1.50 -1.20
CA ILE A 79 -14.02 -0.66 0.00
C ILE A 79 -15.48 -0.28 0.17
N GLN A 80 -16.03 -0.52 1.35
CA GLN A 80 -17.30 0.08 1.79
C GLN A 80 -17.02 1.52 2.18
N VAL A 81 -17.70 2.45 1.54
CA VAL A 81 -17.60 3.88 1.84
C VAL A 81 -18.53 4.22 3.00
N ASN A 82 -17.97 4.77 4.06
CA ASN A 82 -18.72 5.18 5.25
C ASN A 82 -18.95 6.70 5.29
N GLN A 83 -18.04 7.47 4.68
CA GLN A 83 -18.15 8.93 4.59
C GLN A 83 -17.39 9.45 3.36
N ILE A 84 -17.91 10.50 2.74
CA ILE A 84 -17.27 11.22 1.63
C ILE A 84 -16.88 12.60 2.14
N TYR A 85 -15.60 12.96 1.99
CA TYR A 85 -15.07 14.28 2.33
C TYR A 85 -14.88 15.17 1.09
N LYS A 86 -14.60 14.56 -0.06
CA LYS A 86 -14.46 15.24 -1.35
C LYS A 86 -14.94 14.33 -2.47
N GLY A 87 -15.56 14.92 -3.50
CA GLY A 87 -16.07 14.18 -4.65
C GLY A 87 -17.50 13.68 -4.46
N THR A 88 -17.96 12.88 -5.41
CA THR A 88 -19.31 12.28 -5.41
C THR A 88 -19.22 10.84 -5.85
N LEU A 89 -20.08 10.00 -5.28
CA LEU A 89 -20.20 8.59 -5.66
C LEU A 89 -21.64 8.25 -5.96
N SER A 90 -21.84 7.36 -6.94
CA SER A 90 -23.14 6.75 -7.24
C SER A 90 -23.38 5.46 -6.47
N ASN A 91 -22.32 4.85 -5.93
CA ASN A 91 -22.35 3.58 -5.23
C ASN A 91 -21.74 3.73 -3.83
N GLU A 92 -22.21 2.91 -2.89
CA GLU A 92 -21.63 2.83 -1.54
C GLU A 92 -20.30 2.05 -1.49
N LYS A 93 -19.91 1.43 -2.60
CA LYS A 93 -18.68 0.64 -2.72
C LYS A 93 -17.86 1.10 -3.90
N ILE A 94 -16.55 1.12 -3.70
CA ILE A 94 -15.56 1.40 -4.75
C ILE A 94 -14.53 0.28 -4.80
N ILE A 95 -13.76 0.26 -5.89
CA ILE A 95 -12.63 -0.66 -6.07
C ILE A 95 -11.34 0.18 -6.06
N ILE A 96 -10.36 -0.24 -5.29
CA ILE A 96 -9.01 0.34 -5.27
C ILE A 96 -8.03 -0.67 -5.83
N ASP A 97 -7.22 -0.24 -6.79
CA ASP A 97 -6.10 -0.99 -7.32
C ASP A 97 -4.91 -0.84 -6.34
N GLU A 98 -4.51 -1.95 -5.71
CA GLU A 98 -3.47 -1.97 -4.70
C GLU A 98 -2.07 -2.05 -5.33
N PHE A 99 -1.06 -1.57 -4.59
CA PHE A 99 0.34 -1.59 -5.04
C PHE A 99 1.06 -2.91 -4.73
N TYR A 100 0.34 -4.03 -4.77
CA TYR A 100 0.95 -5.35 -4.61
C TYR A 100 0.18 -6.43 -5.38
N CYS A 101 0.84 -7.58 -5.56
CA CYS A 101 0.20 -8.81 -6.02
C CYS A 101 0.73 -10.01 -5.24
N LEU A 102 -0.04 -11.11 -5.24
CA LEU A 102 0.44 -12.41 -4.82
C LEU A 102 1.05 -13.07 -6.05
N ASP A 103 2.37 -13.18 -6.06
CA ASP A 103 3.11 -13.71 -7.20
C ASP A 103 3.22 -15.22 -7.06
N ASP A 104 2.78 -15.92 -8.09
CA ASP A 104 2.95 -17.37 -8.23
C ASP A 104 4.29 -17.69 -8.93
N TYR A 105 5.15 -16.70 -9.16
CA TYR A 105 6.50 -16.92 -9.67
C TYR A 105 7.36 -17.54 -8.59
N ALA A 106 7.22 -18.84 -8.54
CA ALA A 106 8.06 -19.68 -7.76
C ALA A 106 9.51 -19.61 -8.27
N VAL A 107 10.37 -18.92 -7.56
CA VAL A 107 11.71 -19.44 -7.43
C VAL A 107 11.55 -20.73 -6.63
N GLU A 108 11.48 -21.88 -7.32
CA GLU A 108 11.38 -23.22 -6.71
C GLU A 108 10.15 -23.52 -5.85
N GLY A 109 8.94 -23.09 -6.28
CA GLY A 109 7.69 -23.54 -5.64
C GLY A 109 7.25 -22.74 -4.41
N MET A 110 7.85 -21.59 -4.15
CA MET A 110 7.39 -20.68 -3.09
C MET A 110 6.40 -19.68 -3.65
N ASN A 111 5.23 -19.54 -3.03
CA ASN A 111 4.37 -18.40 -3.26
C ASN A 111 5.02 -17.17 -2.64
N SER A 112 4.82 -16.00 -3.23
CA SER A 112 5.43 -14.77 -2.76
C SER A 112 4.50 -13.56 -2.89
N ILE A 113 4.85 -12.47 -2.22
CA ILE A 113 4.18 -11.19 -2.33
C ILE A 113 5.13 -10.25 -3.06
N ALA A 114 4.68 -9.68 -4.18
CA ALA A 114 5.41 -8.62 -4.86
C ALA A 114 4.78 -7.27 -4.51
N ILE A 115 5.56 -6.33 -3.97
CA ILE A 115 5.12 -4.95 -3.70
C ILE A 115 5.78 -3.98 -4.67
N MET A 116 5.08 -2.89 -5.00
CA MET A 116 5.58 -1.85 -5.89
C MET A 116 6.33 -0.75 -5.14
N ASP A 117 6.04 -0.57 -3.86
CA ASP A 117 6.67 0.43 -3.02
C ASP A 117 7.16 -0.18 -1.70
N PRO A 118 8.40 0.10 -1.27
CA PRO A 118 9.01 -0.52 -0.09
C PRO A 118 8.34 -0.11 1.24
N HIS A 119 7.56 0.97 1.24
CA HIS A 119 6.83 1.44 2.43
C HIS A 119 5.37 0.99 2.44
N TYR A 120 4.89 0.36 1.36
CA TYR A 120 3.49 -0.02 1.24
C TYR A 120 3.14 -1.22 2.13
N GLY A 121 2.22 -1.03 3.08
CA GLY A 121 1.57 -2.11 3.83
C GLY A 121 0.17 -2.40 3.26
N SER A 122 -0.37 -3.58 3.51
CA SER A 122 -1.71 -3.96 3.02
C SER A 122 -2.84 -3.20 3.72
N ILE A 123 -3.99 -3.04 3.06
CA ILE A 123 -5.22 -2.64 3.75
C ILE A 123 -5.62 -3.78 4.70
N GLN A 124 -5.79 -3.45 5.98
CA GLN A 124 -6.10 -4.45 7.01
C GLN A 124 -7.60 -4.65 7.15
N ASN A 125 -8.00 -5.89 7.43
CA ASN A 125 -9.37 -6.20 7.82
C ASN A 125 -9.72 -5.49 9.14
N ASN A 126 -10.97 -5.06 9.28
CA ASN A 126 -11.50 -4.45 10.50
C ASN A 126 -10.89 -3.10 10.89
N LYS A 127 -10.21 -2.41 9.97
CA LYS A 127 -9.75 -1.04 10.14
C LYS A 127 -10.48 -0.09 9.21
N GLU A 128 -10.70 1.14 9.68
CA GLU A 128 -11.14 2.26 8.84
C GLU A 128 -9.94 3.11 8.44
N TYR A 129 -9.99 3.58 7.20
CA TYR A 129 -8.96 4.44 6.62
C TYR A 129 -9.59 5.66 5.95
N ILE A 130 -8.85 6.76 5.92
CA ILE A 130 -9.06 7.85 4.98
C ILE A 130 -8.21 7.57 3.75
N PHE A 131 -8.85 7.58 2.58
CA PHE A 131 -8.21 7.36 1.29
C PHE A 131 -8.24 8.64 0.46
N PHE A 132 -7.12 8.97 -0.16
CA PHE A 132 -6.97 10.02 -1.16
C PHE A 132 -6.80 9.37 -2.52
N LEU A 133 -7.81 9.48 -3.37
CA LEU A 133 -7.97 8.64 -4.54
C LEU A 133 -8.08 9.43 -5.83
N LYS A 134 -7.52 8.86 -6.89
CA LYS A 134 -7.67 9.30 -8.28
C LYS A 134 -8.45 8.25 -9.06
N GLU A 135 -9.47 8.68 -9.79
CA GLU A 135 -10.26 7.80 -10.63
C GLU A 135 -9.43 7.35 -11.86
N LEU A 136 -9.40 6.06 -12.12
CA LEU A 136 -8.81 5.45 -13.30
C LEU A 136 -9.88 5.26 -14.40
N TYR A 137 -11.01 4.70 -14.04
CA TYR A 137 -12.20 4.51 -14.84
C TYR A 137 -13.41 4.32 -13.90
N PRO A 138 -14.65 4.32 -14.39
CA PRO A 138 -15.83 4.35 -13.52
C PRO A 138 -15.79 3.32 -12.40
N ASN A 139 -15.87 3.80 -11.16
CA ASN A 139 -15.86 3.03 -9.90
C ASN A 139 -14.52 2.33 -9.56
N HIS A 140 -13.44 2.59 -10.32
CA HIS A 140 -12.09 2.11 -10.05
C HIS A 140 -11.14 3.27 -9.76
N TYR A 141 -10.36 3.13 -8.72
CA TYR A 141 -9.51 4.17 -8.20
C TYR A 141 -8.10 3.65 -7.91
N THR A 142 -7.15 4.55 -7.88
CA THR A 142 -5.79 4.31 -7.38
C THR A 142 -5.40 5.40 -6.39
N TYR A 143 -4.32 5.20 -5.68
CA TYR A 143 -3.77 6.20 -4.78
C TYR A 143 -3.14 7.37 -5.56
N VAL A 144 -3.20 8.56 -4.97
CA VAL A 144 -2.58 9.78 -5.56
C VAL A 144 -1.07 9.76 -5.39
N ASP A 145 -0.59 9.17 -4.30
CA ASP A 145 0.81 9.15 -3.93
C ASP A 145 1.22 7.75 -3.47
N LEU A 146 2.49 7.39 -3.63
CA LEU A 146 2.99 6.07 -3.28
C LEU A 146 3.21 5.91 -1.76
N LEU A 147 3.64 6.96 -1.07
CA LEU A 147 3.84 6.97 0.38
C LEU A 147 2.52 7.24 1.12
N TYR A 148 1.75 8.21 0.66
CA TYR A 148 0.50 8.67 1.28
C TYR A 148 -0.72 7.96 0.71
N THR A 149 -0.73 6.63 0.78
CA THR A 149 -1.76 5.79 0.15
C THR A 149 -3.07 5.77 0.94
N LYS A 150 -2.97 5.57 2.25
CA LYS A 150 -4.11 5.40 3.16
C LYS A 150 -3.72 5.81 4.57
N PHE A 151 -4.67 6.36 5.31
CA PHE A 151 -4.45 6.88 6.66
C PHE A 151 -5.41 6.19 7.62
N PRO A 152 -4.94 5.29 8.51
CA PRO A 152 -5.79 4.62 9.48
C PRO A 152 -6.36 5.61 10.49
N ILE A 153 -7.64 5.44 10.82
CA ILE A 153 -8.31 6.24 11.85
C ILE A 153 -7.75 5.89 13.24
N ASP A 154 -7.53 4.60 13.45
CA ASP A 154 -6.95 4.07 14.69
C ASP A 154 -5.42 4.19 14.71
N GLU A 155 -4.79 3.45 15.60
CA GLU A 155 -3.33 3.38 15.73
C GLU A 155 -2.67 2.81 14.46
N ILE A 156 -1.57 3.45 14.05
CA ILE A 156 -0.78 3.02 12.90
C ILE A 156 0.07 1.81 13.28
N GLN A 157 -0.03 0.75 12.50
CA GLN A 157 0.83 -0.42 12.64
C GLN A 157 2.02 -0.31 11.68
N ILE A 158 3.23 -0.20 12.22
CA ILE A 158 4.47 -0.12 11.45
C ILE A 158 5.12 -1.50 11.43
N GLY A 159 5.26 -2.08 10.23
CA GLY A 159 6.00 -3.33 10.02
C GLY A 159 7.47 -3.06 9.72
N ASN A 160 8.37 -3.67 10.50
CA ASN A 160 9.79 -3.58 10.24
C ASN A 160 10.28 -4.77 9.44
N TYR A 161 11.15 -4.56 8.44
CA TYR A 161 11.79 -5.63 7.70
C TYR A 161 13.25 -5.34 7.40
N GLN A 162 14.02 -6.41 7.20
CA GLN A 162 15.44 -6.32 6.83
C GLN A 162 15.60 -6.62 5.36
N ILE A 163 16.63 -6.02 4.76
CA ILE A 163 17.02 -6.27 3.39
C ILE A 163 18.07 -7.38 3.39
N LEU A 164 17.70 -8.55 2.90
CA LEU A 164 18.58 -9.69 2.77
C LEU A 164 19.03 -9.85 1.30
N ASN A 165 20.36 -9.84 1.04
CA ASN A 165 20.98 -10.25 -0.23
C ASN A 165 20.38 -9.65 -1.50
N GLU A 166 20.48 -8.36 -1.72
CA GLU A 166 19.98 -7.67 -2.94
C GLU A 166 18.47 -7.83 -3.21
N MET A 167 17.78 -8.73 -2.54
CA MET A 167 16.33 -8.87 -2.54
C MET A 167 15.77 -8.31 -1.23
N HIS A 168 14.88 -7.35 -1.36
CA HIS A 168 14.17 -6.74 -0.25
C HIS A 168 13.09 -7.70 0.24
N THR A 169 13.41 -8.50 1.23
CA THR A 169 12.50 -9.54 1.74
C THR A 169 11.86 -9.13 3.06
N PHE A 170 10.58 -9.38 3.17
CA PHE A 170 9.80 -9.24 4.40
C PHE A 170 8.90 -10.46 4.55
N ASP A 171 8.48 -10.79 5.76
CA ASP A 171 7.54 -11.88 5.97
C ASP A 171 6.10 -11.45 5.68
N ALA A 172 5.28 -12.38 5.18
CA ALA A 172 3.90 -12.14 4.81
C ALA A 172 3.05 -11.62 5.98
N LYS A 173 3.32 -12.09 7.18
CA LYS A 173 2.61 -11.65 8.38
C LYS A 173 2.86 -10.18 8.68
N THR A 174 4.11 -9.72 8.57
CA THR A 174 4.48 -8.31 8.71
C THR A 174 3.73 -7.47 7.68
N PHE A 175 3.73 -7.87 6.40
CA PHE A 175 3.05 -7.13 5.35
C PHE A 175 1.53 -6.99 5.58
N PHE A 176 0.86 -8.10 5.86
CA PHE A 176 -0.61 -8.10 6.01
C PHE A 176 -1.11 -7.50 7.33
N ASN A 177 -0.23 -7.29 8.32
CA ASN A 177 -0.59 -6.68 9.61
C ASN A 177 -0.02 -5.28 9.79
N SER A 178 0.49 -4.65 8.73
CA SER A 178 1.08 -3.32 8.80
C SER A 178 0.35 -2.35 7.88
N ASP A 179 0.19 -1.10 8.34
CA ASP A 179 -0.32 -0.01 7.54
C ASP A 179 0.78 0.59 6.66
N ILE A 180 2.00 0.57 7.19
CA ILE A 180 3.21 1.04 6.51
C ILE A 180 4.40 0.14 6.89
N LEU A 181 5.33 -0.06 5.96
CA LEU A 181 6.53 -0.84 6.14
C LEU A 181 7.77 0.05 6.34
N ARG A 182 8.63 -0.34 7.26
CA ARG A 182 9.92 0.31 7.53
C ARG A 182 11.07 -0.63 7.17
N PRO A 183 11.84 -0.39 6.11
CA PRO A 183 13.10 -1.10 5.88
C PRO A 183 14.14 -0.68 6.93
N LEU A 184 14.72 -1.64 7.66
CA LEU A 184 15.68 -1.37 8.73
C LEU A 184 17.09 -1.04 8.23
N ASP A 185 17.45 -1.55 7.05
CA ASP A 185 18.78 -1.36 6.43
C ASP A 185 18.70 -0.45 5.20
N TYR A 186 18.06 0.68 5.34
CA TYR A 186 17.78 1.61 4.24
C TYR A 186 19.05 2.08 3.49
N GLU A 187 20.17 2.22 4.21
CA GLU A 187 21.47 2.63 3.64
C GLU A 187 22.01 1.64 2.60
N ARG A 188 21.63 0.36 2.67
CA ARG A 188 22.04 -0.65 1.67
C ARG A 188 21.24 -0.59 0.38
N LEU A 189 20.03 -0.05 0.42
CA LEU A 189 19.16 0.13 -0.76
C LEU A 189 19.71 1.17 -1.73
N PHE A 190 20.40 2.18 -1.21
CA PHE A 190 20.76 3.38 -1.95
C PHE A 190 22.23 3.74 -1.67
N SER A 191 23.13 3.13 -2.41
CA SER A 191 24.59 3.32 -2.27
C SER A 191 25.10 4.75 -2.50
N LYS A 192 24.24 5.76 -2.62
CA LYS A 192 24.63 7.14 -2.95
C LYS A 192 24.03 8.28 -2.14
N GLN A 193 23.02 8.03 -1.27
CA GLN A 193 22.51 9.08 -0.36
C GLN A 193 22.10 8.46 0.97
N PRO A 194 22.47 9.05 2.12
CA PRO A 194 21.91 8.68 3.41
C PRO A 194 20.44 9.14 3.42
N ILE A 195 19.53 8.24 3.08
CA ILE A 195 18.11 8.50 3.25
C ILE A 195 17.79 8.16 4.68
N THR A 196 17.53 9.18 5.44
CA THR A 196 17.14 9.11 6.84
C THR A 196 15.78 8.44 7.00
N ASN A 197 15.43 7.99 8.19
CA ASN A 197 14.12 7.44 8.57
C ASN A 197 12.93 8.42 8.38
N ASP A 198 13.11 9.47 7.60
CA ASP A 198 12.18 10.61 7.46
C ASP A 198 10.85 10.25 6.82
N TYR A 199 10.79 9.23 5.95
CA TYR A 199 9.53 8.85 5.31
C TYR A 199 8.50 8.27 6.26
N ILE A 200 8.93 7.49 7.24
CA ILE A 200 8.01 6.99 8.27
C ILE A 200 7.52 8.14 9.14
N GLN A 201 8.43 9.03 9.56
CA GLN A 201 8.03 10.22 10.33
C GLN A 201 7.13 11.13 9.50
N SER A 202 7.45 11.36 8.23
CA SER A 202 6.63 12.12 7.30
C SER A 202 5.23 11.53 7.14
N TYR A 203 5.11 10.20 7.04
CA TYR A 203 3.81 9.53 7.00
C TYR A 203 3.03 9.71 8.31
N LEU A 204 3.67 9.58 9.47
CA LEU A 204 3.03 9.79 10.78
C LEU A 204 2.51 11.22 10.93
N ASP A 205 3.32 12.20 10.53
CA ASP A 205 2.96 13.62 10.59
C ASP A 205 1.82 13.94 9.62
N MET A 206 1.87 13.38 8.40
CA MET A 206 0.77 13.50 7.43
C MET A 206 -0.52 12.87 7.95
N ASN A 207 -0.47 11.69 8.57
CA ASN A 207 -1.65 11.06 9.16
C ASN A 207 -2.30 11.95 10.25
N ASN A 208 -1.49 12.59 11.07
CA ASN A 208 -2.00 13.54 12.09
C ASN A 208 -2.65 14.76 11.42
N LEU A 209 -2.01 15.30 10.38
CA LEU A 209 -2.53 16.45 9.63
C LEU A 209 -3.85 16.12 8.92
N VAL A 210 -3.95 14.94 8.30
CA VAL A 210 -5.17 14.44 7.67
C VAL A 210 -6.31 14.32 8.69
N LYS A 211 -6.03 13.77 9.87
CA LYS A 211 -7.04 13.68 10.94
C LYS A 211 -7.53 15.05 11.38
N GLN A 212 -6.66 16.03 11.49
CA GLN A 212 -7.02 17.39 11.88
C GLN A 212 -7.84 18.12 10.80
N LYS A 213 -7.40 18.04 9.53
CA LYS A 213 -7.98 18.82 8.43
C LYS A 213 -9.21 18.16 7.79
N ILE A 214 -9.34 16.84 7.87
CA ILE A 214 -10.38 16.08 7.16
C ILE A 214 -11.40 15.46 8.12
N ALA A 215 -10.97 14.86 9.23
CA ALA A 215 -11.84 14.12 10.13
C ALA A 215 -12.22 14.88 11.41
N GLY A 216 -11.62 16.05 11.67
CA GLY A 216 -11.83 16.92 12.85
C GLY A 216 -13.09 17.79 12.82
#